data_2d7cccb7aa78a5ee1d39b5d8f5d7f740
#
_entry.id   2d7cccb7aa78a5ee1d39b5d8f5d7f740
#
_cell.length_a   1.000
_cell.length_b   1.000
_cell.length_c   1.000
_cell.angle_alpha   90.00
_cell.angle_beta   90.00
_cell.angle_gamma   90.00
#
_symmetry.space_group_name_H-M   'P 1'
#
loop_
_entity.id
_entity.type
_entity.pdbx_description
1 polymer ?
#
loop_
_entity_poly.entity_id
_entity_poly.type
_entity_poly.pdbx_seq_one_letter_code
_entity_poly.pdbx_strand_id
1 'polypeptide(L)'
;MNKIFYTDGACSGNPGPGGYAVVSLEENELVYSYVEDFQHTTNNRMELMAILHVMKLAADDKENDYLVYSDSAYAINSITNWIYGWARNGWMNSKKKQVENIDLMQEIYQYVKFPMSNFKLEKVHGHDGLLGNELADSLASKNKQKYLNLIKKHNIIDF
;
A
#
# COMPACT_ATOMS: atom_id res chain seq x y z
N MET A 1 -17.16 -0.35 12.17
CA MET A 1 -15.89 -0.34 12.87
C MET A 1 -14.78 -0.02 11.87
N ASN A 2 -13.87 0.88 12.22
CA ASN A 2 -12.79 1.29 11.33
C ASN A 2 -11.56 0.42 11.53
N LYS A 3 -11.07 -0.13 10.43
CA LYS A 3 -9.79 -0.83 10.41
C LYS A 3 -8.76 0.07 9.74
N ILE A 4 -7.63 0.27 10.39
CA ILE A 4 -6.58 1.16 9.91
C ILE A 4 -5.39 0.33 9.46
N PHE A 5 -5.00 0.51 8.20
CA PHE A 5 -3.88 -0.20 7.58
C PHE A 5 -2.80 0.76 7.16
N TYR A 6 -1.56 0.32 7.24
CA TYR A 6 -0.39 1.03 6.77
C TYR A 6 0.29 0.16 5.73
N THR A 7 0.61 0.74 4.60
CA THR A 7 1.23 0.03 3.48
C THR A 7 2.55 0.66 3.13
N ASP A 8 3.49 -0.15 2.66
CA ASP A 8 4.75 0.34 2.14
C ASP A 8 5.31 -0.63 1.12
N GLY A 9 6.13 -0.10 0.22
CA GLY A 9 6.85 -0.87 -0.76
C GLY A 9 8.32 -0.46 -0.77
N ALA A 10 9.19 -1.41 -1.01
CA ALA A 10 10.61 -1.16 -1.09
C ALA A 10 11.22 -1.99 -2.20
N CYS A 11 12.27 -1.44 -2.80
CA CYS A 11 12.98 -2.12 -3.88
C CYS A 11 14.46 -1.76 -3.81
N SER A 12 15.31 -2.76 -3.97
CA SER A 12 16.76 -2.58 -4.02
C SER A 12 17.20 -2.56 -5.48
N GLY A 13 17.72 -1.38 -5.95
CA GLY A 13 18.20 -1.26 -7.31
C GLY A 13 17.14 -1.03 -8.38
N ASN A 14 16.02 -0.64 -8.08
CA ASN A 14 14.83 -0.15 -8.82
C ASN A 14 14.96 -0.08 -10.36
N PRO A 15 14.84 -1.19 -11.18
CA PRO A 15 14.29 -2.47 -10.75
C PRO A 15 15.30 -3.38 -10.06
N GLY A 16 14.78 -4.31 -9.30
CA GLY A 16 15.57 -5.28 -8.57
C GLY A 16 14.72 -6.04 -7.57
N PRO A 17 15.35 -6.72 -6.61
CA PRO A 17 14.62 -7.39 -5.55
C PRO A 17 13.85 -6.39 -4.69
N GLY A 18 12.63 -6.73 -4.34
CA GLY A 18 11.80 -5.85 -3.53
C GLY A 18 10.69 -6.60 -2.83
N GLY A 19 9.87 -5.85 -2.11
CA GLY A 19 8.75 -6.41 -1.41
C GLY A 19 7.77 -5.33 -0.96
N TYR A 20 6.61 -5.77 -0.53
CA TYR A 20 5.65 -4.86 0.08
C TYR A 20 5.16 -5.40 1.40
N ALA A 21 4.67 -4.52 2.23
CA ALA A 21 4.13 -4.87 3.54
C ALA A 21 2.81 -4.15 3.79
N VAL A 22 1.94 -4.84 4.50
CA VAL A 22 0.64 -4.33 4.95
C VAL A 22 0.52 -4.66 6.43
N VAL A 23 0.30 -3.64 7.27
CA VAL A 23 0.14 -3.86 8.71
C VAL A 23 -1.10 -3.13 9.22
N SER A 24 -1.72 -3.68 10.25
CA SER A 24 -2.79 -3.01 10.98
C SER A 24 -2.53 -3.13 12.47
N LEU A 25 -2.67 -2.00 13.16
CA LEU A 25 -2.52 -1.91 14.61
C LEU A 25 -3.84 -1.53 15.24
N GLU A 26 -4.18 -2.19 16.34
CA GLU A 26 -5.26 -1.78 17.23
C GLU A 26 -4.65 -1.60 18.62
N GLU A 27 -4.63 -0.34 19.09
CA GLU A 27 -3.90 0.03 20.29
C GLU A 27 -2.43 -0.36 20.12
N ASN A 28 -1.89 -1.23 20.96
CA ASN A 28 -0.51 -1.69 20.84
C ASN A 28 -0.41 -3.12 20.31
N GLU A 29 -1.45 -3.58 19.64
CA GLU A 29 -1.49 -4.94 19.11
C GLU A 29 -1.39 -4.92 17.59
N LEU A 30 -0.47 -5.70 17.05
CA LEU A 30 -0.35 -5.91 15.61
C LEU A 30 -1.36 -6.98 15.21
N VAL A 31 -2.55 -6.55 14.76
CA VAL A 31 -3.67 -7.45 14.48
C VAL A 31 -3.62 -8.02 13.07
N TYR A 32 -2.79 -7.46 12.20
CA TYR A 32 -2.61 -7.96 10.84
C TYR A 32 -1.24 -7.58 10.34
N SER A 33 -0.56 -8.52 9.69
CA SER A 33 0.65 -8.22 8.95
C SER A 33 0.77 -9.18 7.76
N TYR A 34 1.19 -8.63 6.64
CA TYR A 34 1.44 -9.41 5.42
C TYR A 34 2.63 -8.82 4.71
N VAL A 35 3.55 -9.69 4.28
CA VAL A 35 4.74 -9.30 3.53
C VAL A 35 4.88 -10.25 2.35
N GLU A 36 5.17 -9.68 1.18
CA GLU A 36 5.43 -10.48 0.00
C GLU A 36 6.67 -9.95 -0.71
N ASP A 37 7.55 -10.86 -1.13
CA ASP A 37 8.84 -10.55 -1.74
C ASP A 37 8.86 -10.96 -3.21
N PHE A 38 9.60 -10.19 -4.01
CA PHE A 38 9.75 -10.41 -5.44
C PHE A 38 11.22 -10.30 -5.81
N GLN A 39 11.68 -11.16 -6.74
CA GLN A 39 13.07 -11.13 -7.18
C GLN A 39 13.36 -9.97 -8.13
N HIS A 40 12.33 -9.52 -8.87
CA HIS A 40 12.49 -8.45 -9.84
C HIS A 40 11.22 -7.61 -9.88
N THR A 41 11.32 -6.38 -9.38
CA THR A 41 10.19 -5.47 -9.30
C THR A 41 10.68 -4.02 -9.26
N THR A 42 9.76 -3.09 -9.01
CA THR A 42 10.10 -1.68 -8.82
C THR A 42 9.44 -1.16 -7.55
N ASN A 43 9.95 -0.05 -7.04
CA ASN A 43 9.37 0.59 -5.86
C ASN A 43 7.89 0.92 -6.08
N ASN A 44 7.56 1.52 -7.24
CA ASN A 44 6.19 1.89 -7.54
C ASN A 44 5.23 0.70 -7.61
N ARG A 45 5.70 -0.42 -8.19
CA ARG A 45 4.88 -1.63 -8.23
C ARG A 45 4.59 -2.14 -6.83
N MET A 46 5.58 -2.11 -5.94
CA MET A 46 5.40 -2.59 -4.56
C MET A 46 4.42 -1.71 -3.80
N GLU A 47 4.50 -0.39 -3.97
CA GLU A 47 3.54 0.53 -3.38
C GLU A 47 2.11 0.27 -3.86
N LEU A 48 1.93 0.08 -5.16
CA LEU A 48 0.61 -0.20 -5.73
C LEU A 48 0.06 -1.55 -5.25
N MET A 49 0.89 -2.58 -5.22
CA MET A 49 0.46 -3.91 -4.80
C MET A 49 0.05 -3.93 -3.33
N ALA A 50 0.73 -3.18 -2.48
CA ALA A 50 0.38 -3.10 -1.07
C ALA A 50 -1.02 -2.50 -0.89
N ILE A 51 -1.32 -1.42 -1.60
CA ILE A 51 -2.64 -0.79 -1.53
C ILE A 51 -3.72 -1.70 -2.12
N LEU A 52 -3.44 -2.32 -3.26
CA LEU A 52 -4.36 -3.26 -3.89
C LEU A 52 -4.70 -4.42 -2.96
N HIS A 53 -3.74 -4.88 -2.19
CA HIS A 53 -3.95 -5.93 -1.19
C HIS A 53 -5.08 -5.54 -0.22
N VAL A 54 -5.03 -4.31 0.31
CA VAL A 54 -6.06 -3.84 1.24
C VAL A 54 -7.40 -3.60 0.53
N MET A 55 -7.36 -3.14 -0.72
CA MET A 55 -8.59 -2.99 -1.51
C MET A 55 -9.34 -4.31 -1.64
N LYS A 56 -8.61 -5.39 -1.85
CA LYS A 56 -9.20 -6.74 -1.92
C LYS A 56 -9.81 -7.16 -0.58
N LEU A 57 -9.14 -6.86 0.52
CA LEU A 57 -9.67 -7.12 1.86
C LEU A 57 -10.98 -6.36 2.08
N ALA A 58 -11.00 -5.07 1.74
CA ALA A 58 -12.17 -4.23 1.91
C ALA A 58 -13.34 -4.69 1.04
N ALA A 59 -13.06 -5.14 -0.18
CA ALA A 59 -14.09 -5.62 -1.09
C ALA A 59 -14.79 -6.86 -0.56
N ASP A 60 -14.06 -7.69 0.19
CA ASP A 60 -14.60 -8.93 0.78
C ASP A 60 -15.20 -8.74 2.16
N ASP A 61 -15.16 -7.53 2.71
CA ASP A 61 -15.61 -7.25 4.08
C ASP A 61 -16.43 -5.96 4.12
N LYS A 62 -17.70 -6.06 3.77
CA LYS A 62 -18.59 -4.91 3.67
C LYS A 62 -19.07 -4.39 5.03
N GLU A 63 -18.81 -5.12 6.11
CA GLU A 63 -19.25 -4.74 7.45
C GLU A 63 -18.29 -3.78 8.14
N ASN A 64 -17.08 -3.65 7.65
CA ASN A 64 -16.06 -2.79 8.25
C ASN A 64 -15.60 -1.71 7.27
N ASP A 65 -15.19 -0.58 7.82
CA ASP A 65 -14.58 0.50 7.06
C ASP A 65 -13.06 0.35 7.10
N TYR A 66 -12.43 0.58 5.96
CA TYR A 66 -10.98 0.45 5.79
C TYR A 66 -10.37 1.80 5.47
N LEU A 67 -9.46 2.23 6.34
CA LEU A 67 -8.65 3.43 6.13
C LEU A 67 -7.22 2.98 5.89
N VAL A 68 -6.64 3.40 4.76
CA VAL A 68 -5.29 3.00 4.36
C VAL A 68 -4.40 4.23 4.29
N TYR A 69 -3.27 4.14 4.94
CA TYR A 69 -2.21 5.15 4.85
C TYR A 69 -1.07 4.64 4.00
N SER A 70 -0.62 5.48 3.07
CA SER A 70 0.55 5.23 2.22
C SER A 70 1.39 6.50 2.16
N ASP A 71 2.71 6.36 2.06
CA ASP A 71 3.60 7.50 1.85
C ASP A 71 3.92 7.73 0.38
N SER A 72 3.38 6.94 -0.53
CA SER A 72 3.65 7.04 -1.96
C SER A 72 2.74 8.04 -2.64
N ALA A 73 3.28 9.21 -2.99
CA ALA A 73 2.54 10.21 -3.76
C ALA A 73 2.12 9.66 -5.13
N TYR A 74 3.00 8.89 -5.78
CA TYR A 74 2.71 8.26 -7.07
C TYR A 74 1.48 7.35 -6.97
N ALA A 75 1.47 6.45 -5.99
CA ALA A 75 0.38 5.49 -5.85
C ALA A 75 -0.94 6.19 -5.54
N ILE A 76 -0.92 7.13 -4.60
CA ILE A 76 -2.13 7.85 -4.20
C ILE A 76 -2.68 8.67 -5.37
N ASN A 77 -1.84 9.44 -6.05
CA ASN A 77 -2.29 10.26 -7.18
C ASN A 77 -2.81 9.40 -8.33
N SER A 78 -2.16 8.28 -8.59
CA SER A 78 -2.62 7.35 -9.63
C SER A 78 -4.00 6.81 -9.31
N ILE A 79 -4.19 6.31 -8.11
CA ILE A 79 -5.42 5.61 -7.72
C ILE A 79 -6.59 6.58 -7.54
N THR A 80 -6.35 7.76 -6.97
CA THR A 80 -7.42 8.70 -6.64
C THR A 80 -7.73 9.68 -7.76
N ASN A 81 -6.84 9.83 -8.74
CA ASN A 81 -6.98 10.87 -9.76
C ASN A 81 -6.69 10.37 -11.17
N TRP A 82 -5.43 10.05 -11.47
CA TRP A 82 -4.98 9.83 -12.85
C TRP A 82 -5.62 8.61 -13.51
N ILE A 83 -5.95 7.58 -12.76
CA ILE A 83 -6.45 6.30 -13.29
C ILE A 83 -7.74 6.48 -14.11
N TYR A 84 -8.59 7.44 -13.73
CA TYR A 84 -9.85 7.68 -14.42
C TYR A 84 -9.64 8.22 -15.83
N GLY A 85 -8.67 9.13 -15.98
CA GLY A 85 -8.30 9.65 -17.31
C GLY A 85 -7.64 8.58 -18.15
N TRP A 86 -6.76 7.79 -17.58
CA TRP A 86 -6.11 6.68 -18.30
C TRP A 86 -7.13 5.68 -18.82
N ALA A 87 -8.10 5.32 -18.01
CA ALA A 87 -9.17 4.38 -18.42
C ALA A 87 -9.98 4.94 -19.58
N ARG A 88 -10.27 6.24 -19.57
CA ARG A 88 -11.02 6.89 -20.66
C ARG A 88 -10.19 7.00 -21.95
N ASN A 89 -8.88 7.05 -21.85
CA ASN A 89 -7.96 7.25 -22.99
C ASN A 89 -7.33 5.95 -23.46
N GLY A 90 -7.97 4.81 -23.22
CA GLY A 90 -7.46 3.53 -23.69
C GLY A 90 -6.15 3.11 -23.05
N TRP A 91 -5.92 3.55 -21.81
CA TRP A 91 -4.71 3.26 -21.03
C TRP A 91 -3.44 3.84 -21.66
N MET A 92 -3.61 5.01 -22.24
CA MET A 92 -2.50 5.80 -22.78
C MET A 92 -2.33 7.06 -21.95
N ASN A 93 -1.07 7.46 -21.74
CA ASN A 93 -0.76 8.70 -21.06
C ASN A 93 -0.81 9.90 -22.03
N SER A 94 -0.52 11.11 -21.52
CA SER A 94 -0.57 12.33 -22.31
C SER A 94 0.43 12.33 -23.49
N LYS A 95 1.47 11.50 -23.42
CA LYS A 95 2.47 11.35 -24.49
C LYS A 95 2.11 10.24 -25.47
N LYS A 96 0.89 9.72 -25.39
CA LYS A 96 0.38 8.63 -26.23
C LYS A 96 1.18 7.33 -26.10
N LYS A 97 1.77 7.13 -24.94
CA LYS A 97 2.44 5.89 -24.56
C LYS A 97 1.58 5.11 -23.60
N GLN A 98 1.73 3.79 -23.60
CA GLN A 98 1.02 2.95 -22.64
C GLN A 98 1.37 3.37 -21.21
N VAL A 99 0.35 3.40 -20.34
CA VAL A 99 0.51 3.75 -18.95
C VAL A 99 1.46 2.76 -18.26
N GLU A 100 2.38 3.27 -17.44
CA GLU A 100 3.26 2.42 -16.64
C GLU A 100 2.44 1.58 -15.66
N ASN A 101 2.90 0.36 -15.42
CA ASN A 101 2.22 -0.56 -14.48
C ASN A 101 0.77 -0.83 -14.87
N ILE A 102 0.50 -0.86 -16.19
CA ILE A 102 -0.85 -1.00 -16.73
C ILE A 102 -1.58 -2.21 -16.16
N ASP A 103 -0.89 -3.33 -15.96
CA ASP A 103 -1.48 -4.54 -15.40
C ASP A 103 -2.08 -4.27 -14.02
N LEU A 104 -1.33 -3.60 -13.15
CA LEU A 104 -1.79 -3.24 -11.81
C LEU A 104 -2.87 -2.15 -11.88
N MET A 105 -2.69 -1.15 -12.75
CA MET A 105 -3.66 -0.07 -12.90
C MET A 105 -5.01 -0.59 -13.37
N GLN A 106 -5.03 -1.53 -14.31
CA GLN A 106 -6.27 -2.13 -14.76
C GLN A 106 -6.95 -2.96 -13.67
N GLU A 107 -6.17 -3.67 -12.88
CA GLU A 107 -6.71 -4.43 -11.74
C GLU A 107 -7.28 -3.49 -10.68
N ILE A 108 -6.54 -2.45 -10.31
CA ILE A 108 -6.99 -1.44 -9.34
C ILE A 108 -8.26 -0.75 -9.83
N TYR A 109 -8.34 -0.46 -11.11
CA TYR A 109 -9.51 0.22 -11.69
C TYR A 109 -10.80 -0.55 -11.44
N GLN A 110 -10.75 -1.88 -11.37
CA GLN A 110 -11.94 -2.68 -11.06
C GLN A 110 -12.53 -2.36 -9.68
N TYR A 111 -11.71 -1.83 -8.77
CA TYR A 111 -12.14 -1.45 -7.42
C TYR A 111 -12.53 0.01 -7.29
N VAL A 112 -12.03 0.89 -8.18
CA VAL A 112 -12.30 2.33 -8.07
C VAL A 112 -13.29 2.85 -9.09
N LYS A 113 -13.57 2.12 -10.17
CA LYS A 113 -14.57 2.56 -11.19
C LYS A 113 -15.97 2.72 -10.60
N PHE A 114 -16.31 1.90 -9.61
CA PHE A 114 -17.49 2.06 -8.77
C PHE A 114 -16.96 2.17 -7.34
N PRO A 115 -16.85 3.39 -6.79
CA PRO A 115 -16.17 3.59 -5.52
C PRO A 115 -16.76 2.75 -4.40
N MET A 116 -15.86 2.09 -3.65
CA MET A 116 -16.26 1.34 -2.45
C MET A 116 -16.54 2.32 -1.33
N SER A 117 -17.74 2.24 -0.73
CA SER A 117 -18.12 3.12 0.37
C SER A 117 -17.34 2.88 1.65
N ASN A 118 -16.70 1.71 1.76
CA ASN A 118 -15.97 1.28 2.96
C ASN A 118 -14.45 1.35 2.81
N PHE A 119 -13.94 2.11 1.84
CA PHE A 119 -12.50 2.21 1.59
C PHE A 119 -12.07 3.67 1.43
N LYS A 120 -11.03 4.07 2.14
CA LYS A 120 -10.46 5.40 2.02
C LYS A 120 -8.93 5.31 2.03
N LEU A 121 -8.30 6.02 1.10
CA LEU A 121 -6.85 6.06 0.95
C LEU A 121 -6.35 7.46 1.27
N GLU A 122 -5.41 7.55 2.20
CA GLU A 122 -4.82 8.82 2.60
C GLU A 122 -3.31 8.75 2.60
N LYS A 123 -2.69 9.91 2.41
CA LYS A 123 -1.23 10.02 2.43
C LYS A 123 -0.72 10.26 3.83
N VAL A 124 0.32 9.51 4.19
CA VAL A 124 1.16 9.80 5.35
C VAL A 124 2.27 10.73 4.89
N HIS A 125 2.65 11.69 5.72
CA HIS A 125 3.79 12.55 5.41
C HIS A 125 5.08 11.84 5.81
N GLY A 126 5.60 10.97 4.92
CA GLY A 126 6.89 10.33 5.05
C GLY A 126 7.15 9.81 6.47
N HIS A 127 8.32 10.05 7.00
CA HIS A 127 8.73 9.56 8.32
C HIS A 127 8.16 10.35 9.50
N ASP A 128 6.95 10.84 9.41
CA ASP A 128 6.33 11.68 10.45
C ASP A 128 5.94 10.90 11.71
N GLY A 129 6.59 9.79 11.97
CA GLY A 129 6.48 9.10 13.24
C GLY A 129 5.22 8.30 13.46
N LEU A 130 4.43 8.02 12.42
CA LEU A 130 3.32 7.09 12.55
C LEU A 130 3.88 5.69 12.67
N LEU A 131 3.66 5.07 13.82
CA LEU A 131 4.21 3.77 14.15
C LEU A 131 3.90 2.70 13.10
N GLY A 132 2.67 2.68 12.60
CA GLY A 132 2.26 1.73 11.57
C GLY A 132 3.05 1.90 10.27
N ASN A 133 3.31 3.15 9.86
CA ASN A 133 4.11 3.43 8.67
C ASN A 133 5.55 2.94 8.84
N GLU A 134 6.15 3.15 10.02
CA GLU A 134 7.50 2.68 10.30
C GLU A 134 7.59 1.16 10.35
N LEU A 135 6.56 0.50 10.91
CA LEU A 135 6.51 -0.96 10.91
C LEU A 135 6.41 -1.51 9.49
N ALA A 136 5.51 -0.94 8.67
CA ALA A 136 5.38 -1.35 7.28
C ALA A 136 6.69 -1.15 6.51
N ASP A 137 7.37 -0.02 6.71
CA ASP A 137 8.66 0.25 6.09
C ASP A 137 9.71 -0.80 6.50
N SER A 138 9.80 -1.12 7.78
CA SER A 138 10.77 -2.10 8.27
C SER A 138 10.53 -3.49 7.66
N LEU A 139 9.28 -3.88 7.49
CA LEU A 139 8.93 -5.17 6.91
C LEU A 139 9.15 -5.19 5.39
N ALA A 140 8.75 -4.13 4.69
CA ALA A 140 8.93 -4.04 3.24
C ALA A 140 10.39 -4.03 2.85
N SER A 141 11.22 -3.33 3.62
CA SER A 141 12.67 -3.23 3.37
C SER A 141 13.48 -4.37 3.98
N LYS A 142 12.82 -5.31 4.66
CA LYS A 142 13.47 -6.45 5.35
C LYS A 142 14.48 -6.00 6.40
N ASN A 143 14.22 -4.87 7.04
CA ASN A 143 15.06 -4.37 8.11
C ASN A 143 14.61 -4.96 9.45
N LYS A 144 15.06 -6.18 9.71
CA LYS A 144 14.65 -6.92 10.91
C LYS A 144 15.00 -6.20 12.20
N GLN A 145 16.18 -5.57 12.24
CA GLN A 145 16.63 -4.85 13.44
C GLN A 145 15.70 -3.67 13.74
N LYS A 146 15.33 -2.91 12.72
CA LYS A 146 14.39 -1.81 12.88
C LYS A 146 13.03 -2.30 13.38
N TYR A 147 12.53 -3.40 12.81
CA TYR A 147 11.27 -4.01 13.22
C TYR A 147 11.30 -4.39 14.70
N LEU A 148 12.33 -5.12 15.13
CA LEU A 148 12.46 -5.55 16.52
C LEU A 148 12.59 -4.38 17.48
N ASN A 149 13.33 -3.34 17.08
CA ASN A 149 13.47 -2.13 17.90
C ASN A 149 12.13 -1.41 18.08
N LEU A 150 11.32 -1.34 17.03
CA LEU A 150 9.99 -0.72 17.10
C LEU A 150 9.06 -1.52 18.01
N ILE A 151 9.05 -2.83 17.87
CA ILE A 151 8.23 -3.72 18.71
C ILE A 151 8.57 -3.51 20.17
N LYS A 152 9.86 -3.50 20.50
CA LYS A 152 10.34 -3.34 21.87
C LYS A 152 10.07 -1.95 22.42
N LYS A 153 10.39 -0.90 21.64
CA LYS A 153 10.26 0.49 22.08
C LYS A 153 8.82 0.86 22.42
N HIS A 154 7.87 0.35 21.65
CA HIS A 154 6.45 0.69 21.78
C HIS A 154 5.62 -0.38 22.47
N ASN A 155 6.26 -1.41 23.01
CA ASN A 155 5.59 -2.55 23.68
C ASN A 155 4.47 -3.14 22.82
N ILE A 156 4.78 -3.36 21.54
CA ILE A 156 3.81 -3.90 20.59
C ILE A 156 3.64 -5.39 20.82
N ILE A 157 2.37 -5.82 20.85
CA ILE A 157 2.03 -7.24 20.95
C ILE A 157 1.92 -7.78 19.52
N ASP A 158 2.78 -8.73 19.21
CA ASP A 158 2.83 -9.38 17.90
C ASP A 158 2.63 -10.88 18.13
N PHE A 159 1.48 -11.38 17.66
CA PHE A 159 1.16 -12.79 17.81
C PHE A 159 1.74 -13.63 16.65
#